data_e391ac058e225d474342918b69cf4d21
#
_entry.id   e391ac058e225d474342918b69cf4d21
#
_cell.length_a   1.000
_cell.length_b   1.000
_cell.length_c   1.000
_cell.angle_alpha   90.00
_cell.angle_beta   90.00
_cell.angle_gamma   90.00
#
_symmetry.space_group_name_H-M   'P 1'
#
loop_
_entity.id
_entity.type
_entity.pdbx_description
1 polymer ?
#
loop_
_entity_poly.entity_id
_entity_poly.type
_entity_poly.pdbx_seq_one_letter_code
_entity_poly.pdbx_strand_id
1 'polypeptide(L)'
;AGGRANGVALEEVSLSRFHAEEPRVRAAAAVLSPSTGILDVHGLFRALRVIAEENGASFAFRHSLKAAARVPGGYDLVFDDPAADEVRLSSARVVNAAGLDADLVASMPGLDADAAGYRLSWTKGSYFRIRPARSHLARRLIYPVHPPGFGSLLGIHLTVDLDGGLKLGPDIEILEERRQDYGVAEGHRDAFFAAAVRYLPDLAPDDLSADQSGIR
;
A
#
# COMPACT_ATOMS: atom_id res chain seq x y z
N ALA A 1 17.57 13.75 11.38
CA ALA A 1 18.31 14.31 10.23
C ALA A 1 17.56 14.04 8.91
N GLY A 2 17.18 12.80 8.59
CA GLY A 2 16.58 12.43 7.30
C GLY A 2 15.25 13.12 7.00
N GLY A 3 14.34 13.29 7.97
CA GLY A 3 13.05 13.94 7.76
C GLY A 3 13.19 15.39 7.28
N ARG A 4 14.08 16.16 7.89
CA ARG A 4 14.33 17.53 7.47
C ARG A 4 14.94 17.62 6.06
N ALA A 5 15.85 16.70 5.74
CA ALA A 5 16.44 16.63 4.40
C ALA A 5 15.40 16.36 3.30
N ASN A 6 14.32 15.65 3.64
CA ASN A 6 13.21 15.33 2.75
C ASN A 6 12.05 16.34 2.83
N GLY A 7 12.22 17.47 3.53
CA GLY A 7 11.18 18.50 3.68
C GLY A 7 10.02 18.10 4.60
N VAL A 8 10.17 17.02 5.39
CA VAL A 8 9.14 16.57 6.33
C VAL A 8 9.32 17.25 7.67
N ALA A 9 8.27 17.95 8.14
CA ALA A 9 8.24 18.51 9.48
C ALA A 9 8.11 17.38 10.50
N LEU A 10 9.10 17.27 11.39
CA LEU A 10 9.11 16.32 12.50
C LEU A 10 9.33 17.06 13.80
N GLU A 11 8.59 16.70 14.84
CA GLU A 11 8.66 17.25 16.18
C GLU A 11 9.16 16.18 17.16
N GLU A 12 10.20 16.49 17.93
CA GLU A 12 10.56 15.69 19.08
C GLU A 12 9.52 15.89 20.18
N VAL A 13 8.96 14.79 20.67
CA VAL A 13 7.90 14.81 21.70
C VAL A 13 8.48 14.32 23.02
N SER A 14 8.25 15.06 24.11
CA SER A 14 8.65 14.59 25.43
C SER A 14 7.87 13.32 25.80
N LEU A 15 8.50 12.40 26.53
CA LEU A 15 7.83 11.16 26.96
C LEU A 15 6.59 11.43 27.83
N SER A 16 6.59 12.51 28.62
CA SER A 16 5.42 12.90 29.41
C SER A 16 4.22 13.28 28.53
N ARG A 17 4.44 14.08 27.47
CA ARG A 17 3.40 14.39 26.48
C ARG A 17 2.98 13.15 25.71
N PHE A 18 3.93 12.33 25.27
CA PHE A 18 3.64 11.09 24.56
C PHE A 18 2.75 10.16 25.37
N HIS A 19 3.06 9.89 26.64
CA HIS A 19 2.27 9.02 27.48
C HIS A 19 0.91 9.63 27.91
N ALA A 20 0.79 10.94 27.91
CA ALA A 20 -0.51 11.60 28.12
C ALA A 20 -1.43 11.40 26.88
N GLU A 21 -0.88 11.41 25.68
CA GLU A 21 -1.61 11.23 24.43
C GLU A 21 -1.83 9.75 24.07
N GLU A 22 -0.84 8.88 24.34
CA GLU A 22 -0.83 7.43 24.05
C GLU A 22 -0.46 6.62 25.31
N PRO A 23 -1.33 6.56 26.32
CA PRO A 23 -1.00 6.03 27.65
C PRO A 23 -0.73 4.51 27.66
N ARG A 24 -1.11 3.79 26.61
CA ARG A 24 -0.93 2.33 26.51
C ARG A 24 0.19 1.93 25.54
N VAL A 25 0.83 2.91 24.92
CA VAL A 25 1.96 2.66 24.01
C VAL A 25 3.28 2.87 24.76
N ARG A 26 4.16 1.89 24.67
CA ARG A 26 5.49 1.97 25.26
C ARG A 26 6.48 2.56 24.24
N ALA A 27 7.24 3.57 24.66
CA ALA A 27 8.32 4.13 23.87
C ALA A 27 9.48 4.59 24.78
N ALA A 28 10.72 4.53 24.26
CA ALA A 28 11.89 5.13 24.89
C ALA A 28 12.16 6.56 24.40
N ALA A 29 11.66 6.90 23.23
CA ALA A 29 11.65 8.23 22.63
C ALA A 29 10.51 8.31 21.61
N ALA A 30 10.04 9.50 21.30
CA ALA A 30 8.95 9.71 20.35
C ALA A 30 9.23 10.91 19.43
N VAL A 31 8.85 10.78 18.18
CA VAL A 31 8.85 11.84 17.19
C VAL A 31 7.47 11.89 16.54
N LEU A 32 6.86 13.06 16.50
CA LEU A 32 5.58 13.28 15.84
C LEU A 32 5.80 13.75 14.40
N SER A 33 5.07 13.13 13.47
CA SER A 33 4.90 13.60 12.10
C SER A 33 3.50 14.23 12.00
N PRO A 34 3.35 15.55 12.11
CA PRO A 34 2.05 16.20 12.23
C PRO A 34 1.23 16.17 10.93
N SER A 35 1.89 15.97 9.78
CA SER A 35 1.23 15.90 8.47
C SER A 35 0.85 14.46 8.05
N THR A 36 1.19 13.44 8.85
CA THR A 36 0.80 12.06 8.58
C THR A 36 -0.68 11.87 8.94
N GLY A 37 -1.40 11.17 8.09
CA GLY A 37 -2.82 10.91 8.28
C GLY A 37 -3.28 9.65 7.55
N ILE A 38 -4.59 9.43 7.58
CA ILE A 38 -5.28 8.35 6.86
C ILE A 38 -6.19 8.97 5.79
N LEU A 39 -6.43 8.22 4.74
CA LEU A 39 -7.17 8.68 3.57
C LEU A 39 -8.28 7.70 3.21
N ASP A 40 -9.49 8.20 2.94
CA ASP A 40 -10.50 7.44 2.22
C ASP A 40 -10.09 7.28 0.75
N VAL A 41 -9.42 6.19 0.45
CA VAL A 41 -8.92 5.88 -0.91
C VAL A 41 -10.08 5.75 -1.91
N HIS A 42 -11.20 5.14 -1.50
CA HIS A 42 -12.37 4.98 -2.37
C HIS A 42 -13.06 6.31 -2.66
N GLY A 43 -13.16 7.18 -1.66
CA GLY A 43 -13.66 8.55 -1.82
C GLY A 43 -12.77 9.37 -2.75
N LEU A 44 -11.44 9.28 -2.58
CA LEU A 44 -10.49 9.94 -3.47
C LEU A 44 -10.65 9.47 -4.92
N PHE A 45 -10.72 8.16 -5.17
CA PHE A 45 -10.86 7.64 -6.54
C PHE A 45 -12.16 8.07 -7.18
N ARG A 46 -13.28 8.09 -6.44
CA ARG A 46 -14.55 8.62 -6.94
C ARG A 46 -14.44 10.10 -7.32
N ALA A 47 -13.84 10.91 -6.46
CA ALA A 47 -13.64 12.33 -6.71
C ALA A 47 -12.75 12.58 -7.93
N LEU A 48 -11.61 11.89 -8.04
CA LEU A 48 -10.70 12.00 -9.19
C LEU A 48 -11.38 11.57 -10.49
N ARG A 49 -12.20 10.52 -10.46
CA ARG A 49 -12.97 10.10 -11.61
C ARG A 49 -13.96 11.16 -12.07
N VAL A 50 -14.75 11.73 -11.16
CA VAL A 50 -15.70 12.80 -11.48
C VAL A 50 -14.98 13.99 -12.11
N ILE A 51 -13.89 14.44 -11.50
CA ILE A 51 -13.08 15.55 -12.03
C ILE A 51 -12.55 15.24 -13.44
N ALA A 52 -12.09 14.02 -13.68
CA ALA A 52 -11.60 13.61 -14.98
C ALA A 52 -12.72 13.61 -16.04
N GLU A 53 -13.91 13.08 -15.71
CA GLU A 53 -15.09 13.08 -16.58
C GLU A 53 -15.54 14.51 -16.91
N GLU A 54 -15.58 15.42 -15.94
CA GLU A 54 -15.89 16.83 -16.13
C GLU A 54 -14.87 17.55 -17.04
N ASN A 55 -13.63 17.06 -17.10
CA ASN A 55 -12.57 17.55 -17.99
C ASN A 55 -12.48 16.76 -19.32
N GLY A 56 -13.49 16.00 -19.69
CA GLY A 56 -13.60 15.32 -20.98
C GLY A 56 -12.94 13.95 -21.08
N ALA A 57 -12.51 13.36 -19.96
CA ALA A 57 -12.04 11.98 -19.97
C ALA A 57 -13.20 11.00 -20.10
N SER A 58 -12.95 9.89 -20.81
CA SER A 58 -13.87 8.77 -20.91
C SER A 58 -13.30 7.54 -20.22
N PHE A 59 -14.12 6.79 -19.51
CA PHE A 59 -13.74 5.55 -18.85
C PHE A 59 -14.39 4.35 -19.54
N ALA A 60 -13.58 3.43 -20.02
CA ALA A 60 -14.04 2.14 -20.55
C ALA A 60 -13.64 1.02 -19.56
N PHE A 61 -14.62 0.50 -18.83
CA PHE A 61 -14.41 -0.60 -17.89
C PHE A 61 -14.56 -1.96 -18.59
N ARG A 62 -13.95 -3.00 -17.99
CA ARG A 62 -13.97 -4.39 -18.48
C ARG A 62 -13.26 -4.58 -19.82
N HIS A 63 -12.37 -3.68 -20.18
CA HIS A 63 -11.52 -3.80 -21.37
C HIS A 63 -10.10 -4.11 -20.90
N SER A 64 -9.59 -5.26 -21.26
CA SER A 64 -8.21 -5.66 -20.95
C SER A 64 -7.34 -5.44 -22.17
N LEU A 65 -6.19 -4.76 -22.01
CA LEU A 65 -5.22 -4.58 -23.08
C LEU A 65 -4.57 -5.92 -23.41
N LYS A 66 -4.73 -6.39 -24.63
CA LYS A 66 -4.13 -7.64 -25.18
C LYS A 66 -2.81 -7.39 -25.90
N ALA A 67 -2.76 -6.31 -26.67
CA ALA A 67 -1.61 -5.98 -27.48
C ALA A 67 -1.47 -4.47 -27.63
N ALA A 68 -0.22 -4.03 -27.73
CA ALA A 68 0.13 -2.67 -28.11
C ALA A 68 1.29 -2.73 -29.09
N ALA A 69 1.19 -2.00 -30.19
CA ALA A 69 2.24 -1.88 -31.18
C ALA A 69 2.59 -0.40 -31.39
N ARG A 70 3.88 -0.12 -31.52
CA ARG A 70 4.35 1.21 -31.91
C ARG A 70 4.19 1.37 -33.41
N VAL A 71 3.55 2.48 -33.83
CA VAL A 71 3.33 2.83 -35.24
C VAL A 71 3.82 4.26 -35.51
N PRO A 72 4.00 4.67 -36.76
CA PRO A 72 4.30 6.07 -37.08
C PRO A 72 3.24 7.00 -36.49
N GLY A 73 3.64 7.91 -35.64
CA GLY A 73 2.75 8.90 -35.00
C GLY A 73 2.07 8.44 -33.71
N GLY A 74 2.27 7.21 -33.22
CA GLY A 74 1.64 6.76 -31.98
C GLY A 74 1.69 5.27 -31.72
N TYR A 75 0.56 4.75 -31.31
CA TYR A 75 0.37 3.35 -30.89
C TYR A 75 -0.97 2.82 -31.39
N ASP A 76 -0.98 1.57 -31.83
CA ASP A 76 -2.18 0.78 -32.04
C ASP A 76 -2.36 -0.18 -30.86
N LEU A 77 -3.55 -0.16 -30.28
CA LEU A 77 -3.91 -0.89 -29.08
C LEU A 77 -5.07 -1.86 -29.39
N VAL A 78 -5.00 -3.06 -28.85
CA VAL A 78 -6.05 -4.07 -28.97
C VAL A 78 -6.52 -4.42 -27.58
N PHE A 79 -7.81 -4.36 -27.36
CA PHE A 79 -8.45 -4.68 -26.06
C PHE A 79 -9.45 -5.83 -26.23
N ASP A 80 -9.59 -6.66 -25.20
CA ASP A 80 -10.76 -7.51 -25.03
C ASP A 80 -11.96 -6.65 -24.73
N ASP A 81 -13.10 -6.95 -25.37
CA ASP A 81 -14.39 -6.36 -25.07
C ASP A 81 -15.40 -7.47 -24.75
N PRO A 82 -16.14 -7.42 -23.63
CA PRO A 82 -17.17 -8.42 -23.31
C PRO A 82 -18.32 -8.49 -24.31
N ALA A 83 -18.53 -7.44 -25.11
CA ALA A 83 -19.64 -7.33 -26.06
C ALA A 83 -19.22 -7.55 -27.53
N ALA A 84 -17.92 -7.44 -27.84
CA ALA A 84 -17.40 -7.52 -29.20
C ALA A 84 -15.97 -8.06 -29.17
N ASP A 85 -15.74 -9.32 -29.23
CA ASP A 85 -14.46 -10.03 -29.13
C ASP A 85 -13.18 -9.17 -29.01
N GLU A 86 -13.04 -8.11 -29.81
CA GLU A 86 -11.91 -7.17 -29.76
C GLU A 86 -12.36 -5.73 -30.11
N VAL A 87 -11.75 -4.76 -29.39
CA VAL A 87 -11.78 -3.33 -29.75
C VAL A 87 -10.37 -2.86 -30.10
N ARG A 88 -10.23 -2.12 -31.20
CA ARG A 88 -8.98 -1.53 -31.64
C ARG A 88 -9.03 -0.01 -31.50
N LEU A 89 -7.95 0.57 -30.97
CA LEU A 89 -7.81 2.00 -30.76
C LEU A 89 -6.42 2.46 -31.18
N SER A 90 -6.34 3.52 -31.97
CA SER A 90 -5.06 4.21 -32.24
C SER A 90 -4.96 5.46 -31.36
N SER A 91 -3.79 5.70 -30.79
CA SER A 91 -3.53 6.86 -29.94
C SER A 91 -2.13 7.43 -30.18
N ALA A 92 -2.02 8.74 -30.22
CA ALA A 92 -0.72 9.42 -30.34
C ALA A 92 0.16 9.23 -29.09
N ARG A 93 -0.46 9.02 -27.92
CA ARG A 93 0.25 8.85 -26.63
C ARG A 93 -0.47 7.81 -25.78
N VAL A 94 0.31 7.02 -25.05
CA VAL A 94 -0.18 6.04 -24.09
C VAL A 94 0.51 6.29 -22.75
N VAL A 95 -0.26 6.35 -21.68
CA VAL A 95 0.24 6.37 -20.31
C VAL A 95 -0.02 5.00 -19.70
N ASN A 96 1.06 4.28 -19.39
CA ASN A 96 0.98 2.99 -18.75
C ASN A 96 0.86 3.15 -17.23
N ALA A 97 -0.32 2.89 -16.69
CA ALA A 97 -0.63 2.89 -15.27
C ALA A 97 -1.21 1.52 -14.84
N ALA A 98 -0.73 0.42 -15.44
CA ALA A 98 -1.28 -0.93 -15.28
C ALA A 98 -0.90 -1.62 -13.94
N GLY A 99 -0.35 -0.89 -12.96
CA GLY A 99 -0.07 -1.42 -11.62
C GLY A 99 0.87 -2.62 -11.67
N LEU A 100 0.43 -3.77 -11.19
CA LEU A 100 1.21 -5.01 -11.12
C LEU A 100 1.64 -5.56 -12.50
N ASP A 101 0.97 -5.16 -13.57
CA ASP A 101 1.27 -5.60 -14.94
C ASP A 101 1.97 -4.51 -15.78
N ALA A 102 2.45 -3.44 -15.16
CA ALA A 102 3.03 -2.31 -15.87
C ALA A 102 4.26 -2.69 -16.72
N ASP A 103 5.10 -3.61 -16.26
CA ASP A 103 6.24 -4.09 -17.02
C ASP A 103 5.84 -4.99 -18.20
N LEU A 104 4.77 -5.78 -18.07
CA LEU A 104 4.20 -6.56 -19.18
C LEU A 104 3.61 -5.64 -20.25
N VAL A 105 2.83 -4.65 -19.83
CA VAL A 105 2.26 -3.65 -20.75
C VAL A 105 3.35 -2.85 -21.45
N ALA A 106 4.43 -2.47 -20.74
CA ALA A 106 5.56 -1.77 -21.33
C ALA A 106 6.28 -2.61 -22.39
N SER A 107 6.31 -3.93 -22.23
CA SER A 107 6.98 -4.85 -23.15
C SER A 107 6.18 -5.09 -24.44
N MET A 108 4.87 -4.87 -24.46
CA MET A 108 4.03 -5.10 -25.65
C MET A 108 4.48 -4.31 -26.89
N PRO A 109 4.78 -2.98 -26.80
CA PRO A 109 5.26 -2.21 -27.93
C PRO A 109 6.78 -2.35 -28.19
N GLY A 110 7.43 -3.37 -27.60
CA GLY A 110 8.82 -3.74 -27.89
C GLY A 110 9.86 -3.21 -26.90
N LEU A 111 9.48 -2.70 -25.73
CA LEU A 111 10.45 -2.38 -24.68
C LEU A 111 10.97 -3.66 -24.05
N ASP A 112 12.28 -3.84 -23.98
CA ASP A 112 12.91 -4.86 -23.15
C ASP A 112 12.92 -4.38 -21.69
N ALA A 113 11.95 -4.86 -20.92
CA ALA A 113 11.78 -4.44 -19.53
C ALA A 113 12.95 -4.90 -18.63
N ASP A 114 13.60 -6.01 -18.96
CA ASP A 114 14.75 -6.52 -18.20
C ASP A 114 16.00 -5.67 -18.47
N ALA A 115 16.33 -5.44 -19.74
CA ALA A 115 17.45 -4.59 -20.12
C ALA A 115 17.28 -3.13 -19.66
N ALA A 116 16.04 -2.63 -19.58
CA ALA A 116 15.71 -1.29 -19.10
C ALA A 116 15.66 -1.20 -17.57
N GLY A 117 15.73 -2.29 -16.83
CA GLY A 117 15.62 -2.33 -15.36
C GLY A 117 14.22 -2.03 -14.85
N TYR A 118 13.17 -2.30 -15.63
CA TYR A 118 11.77 -2.03 -15.29
C TYR A 118 10.98 -3.28 -14.92
N ARG A 119 11.63 -4.45 -14.87
CA ARG A 119 10.98 -5.68 -14.41
C ARG A 119 10.52 -5.51 -12.96
N LEU A 120 9.24 -5.77 -12.70
CA LEU A 120 8.65 -5.67 -11.37
C LEU A 120 8.97 -6.92 -10.54
N SER A 121 9.40 -6.70 -9.30
CA SER A 121 9.44 -7.72 -8.26
C SER A 121 8.22 -7.52 -7.37
N TRP A 122 7.45 -8.59 -7.18
CA TRP A 122 6.23 -8.51 -6.40
C TRP A 122 6.48 -8.78 -4.93
N THR A 123 5.85 -7.98 -4.08
CA THR A 123 5.82 -8.22 -2.63
C THR A 123 4.39 -8.15 -2.13
N LYS A 124 4.07 -9.05 -1.20
CA LYS A 124 2.80 -9.06 -0.48
C LYS A 124 3.00 -8.49 0.92
N GLY A 125 2.05 -7.71 1.39
CA GLY A 125 1.98 -7.23 2.76
C GLY A 125 0.65 -7.61 3.36
N SER A 126 0.69 -8.30 4.49
CA SER A 126 -0.48 -8.78 5.23
C SER A 126 -0.76 -7.91 6.44
N TYR A 127 -2.02 -7.85 6.85
CA TYR A 127 -2.47 -7.12 8.02
C TYR A 127 -3.28 -8.00 8.95
N PHE A 128 -3.13 -7.78 10.24
CA PHE A 128 -3.96 -8.35 11.28
C PHE A 128 -4.78 -7.24 11.97
N ARG A 129 -6.07 -7.46 12.11
CA ARG A 129 -6.98 -6.57 12.83
C ARG A 129 -6.89 -6.85 14.31
N ILE A 130 -6.86 -5.78 15.11
CA ILE A 130 -7.07 -5.86 16.56
C ILE A 130 -8.58 -5.81 16.82
N ARG A 131 -9.10 -6.72 17.65
CA ARG A 131 -10.55 -6.79 17.93
C ARG A 131 -11.10 -5.46 18.44
N PRO A 132 -12.36 -5.09 18.11
CA PRO A 132 -12.93 -3.78 18.43
C PRO A 132 -12.92 -3.41 19.92
N ALA A 133 -13.08 -4.38 20.82
CA ALA A 133 -13.00 -4.15 22.27
C ALA A 133 -11.63 -3.61 22.73
N ARG A 134 -10.61 -3.68 21.89
CA ARG A 134 -9.25 -3.20 22.15
C ARG A 134 -8.89 -1.92 21.37
N SER A 135 -9.84 -1.27 20.72
CA SER A 135 -9.60 -0.01 19.97
C SER A 135 -8.99 1.11 20.83
N HIS A 136 -9.11 1.01 22.15
CA HIS A 136 -8.54 1.96 23.12
C HIS A 136 -7.02 1.80 23.32
N LEU A 137 -6.37 0.77 22.73
CA LEU A 137 -4.92 0.55 22.88
C LEU A 137 -4.07 1.64 22.25
N ALA A 138 -4.55 2.30 21.21
CA ALA A 138 -3.89 3.44 20.59
C ALA A 138 -4.91 4.38 19.95
N ARG A 139 -4.52 5.64 19.76
CA ARG A 139 -5.35 6.68 19.15
C ARG A 139 -4.75 7.21 17.84
N ARG A 140 -3.49 6.90 17.59
CA ARG A 140 -2.70 7.40 16.47
C ARG A 140 -2.01 6.26 15.73
N LEU A 141 -1.52 6.57 14.54
CA LEU A 141 -0.59 5.72 13.81
C LEU A 141 0.73 5.62 14.58
N ILE A 142 1.20 4.41 14.84
CA ILE A 142 2.44 4.16 15.60
C ILE A 142 3.41 3.38 14.70
N TYR A 143 4.54 4.02 14.38
CA TYR A 143 5.61 3.46 13.56
C TYR A 143 6.84 3.20 14.42
N PRO A 144 7.14 1.96 14.82
CA PRO A 144 8.36 1.63 15.53
C PRO A 144 9.58 1.97 14.66
N VAL A 145 10.58 2.62 15.27
CA VAL A 145 11.86 2.84 14.61
C VAL A 145 12.69 1.56 14.68
N HIS A 146 13.20 1.13 13.54
CA HIS A 146 14.04 -0.06 13.45
C HIS A 146 15.48 0.25 13.89
N PRO A 147 16.13 -0.66 14.66
CA PRO A 147 17.56 -0.56 14.90
C PRO A 147 18.34 -0.59 13.57
N PRO A 148 19.53 0.06 13.53
CA PRO A 148 20.41 -0.06 12.39
C PRO A 148 20.74 -1.53 12.09
N GLY A 149 20.69 -1.93 10.81
CA GLY A 149 20.98 -3.31 10.36
C GLY A 149 19.76 -4.20 10.12
N PHE A 150 18.54 -3.75 10.43
CA PHE A 150 17.31 -4.51 10.13
C PHE A 150 16.86 -4.43 8.66
N GLY A 151 17.64 -3.83 7.77
CA GLY A 151 17.32 -3.69 6.36
C GLY A 151 16.10 -2.79 6.10
N SER A 152 15.57 -2.83 4.88
CA SER A 152 14.38 -2.11 4.45
C SER A 152 13.05 -2.80 4.86
N LEU A 153 13.10 -3.80 5.74
CA LEU A 153 11.90 -4.45 6.24
C LEU A 153 11.09 -3.43 7.05
N LEU A 154 9.97 -3.01 6.49
CA LEU A 154 8.98 -2.23 7.22
C LEU A 154 8.55 -3.09 8.41
N GLY A 155 8.88 -2.65 9.62
CA GLY A 155 8.38 -3.34 10.80
C GLY A 155 6.88 -3.24 10.90
N ILE A 156 6.30 -4.23 11.52
CA ILE A 156 4.87 -4.23 11.81
C ILE A 156 4.53 -2.99 12.64
N HIS A 157 3.78 -2.08 12.03
CA HIS A 157 3.32 -0.85 12.67
C HIS A 157 1.82 -0.90 12.95
N LEU A 158 1.33 0.03 13.74
CA LEU A 158 -0.08 0.14 14.05
C LEU A 158 -0.71 1.24 13.19
N THR A 159 -1.81 0.88 12.53
CA THR A 159 -2.65 1.78 11.76
C THR A 159 -4.01 1.92 12.43
N VAL A 160 -4.52 3.13 12.51
CA VAL A 160 -5.91 3.45 12.87
C VAL A 160 -6.67 3.63 11.56
N ASP A 161 -7.80 2.96 11.39
CA ASP A 161 -8.68 3.16 10.23
C ASP A 161 -9.69 4.31 10.48
N LEU A 162 -10.48 4.64 9.45
CA LEU A 162 -11.44 5.75 9.50
C LEU A 162 -12.56 5.53 10.54
N ASP A 163 -12.84 4.29 10.88
CA ASP A 163 -13.85 3.90 11.88
C ASP A 163 -13.26 3.78 13.30
N GLY A 164 -11.97 4.10 13.45
CA GLY A 164 -11.24 3.98 14.72
C GLY A 164 -10.80 2.54 15.05
N GLY A 165 -10.93 1.61 14.10
CA GLY A 165 -10.39 0.26 14.21
C GLY A 165 -8.86 0.26 14.16
N LEU A 166 -8.23 -0.71 14.81
CA LEU A 166 -6.78 -0.84 14.85
C LEU A 166 -6.32 -2.04 14.02
N LYS A 167 -5.25 -1.85 13.25
CA LYS A 167 -4.60 -2.88 12.43
C LYS A 167 -3.10 -2.87 12.66
N LEU A 168 -2.51 -4.05 12.63
CA LEU A 168 -1.07 -4.24 12.62
C LEU A 168 -0.61 -4.63 11.21
N GLY A 169 0.49 -4.09 10.77
CA GLY A 169 1.05 -4.40 9.46
C GLY A 169 1.46 -3.19 8.64
N PRO A 170 1.90 -3.42 7.40
CA PRO A 170 2.06 -4.76 6.84
C PRO A 170 3.35 -5.46 7.29
N ASP A 171 3.39 -6.78 7.10
CA ASP A 171 4.64 -7.51 6.92
C ASP A 171 5.16 -7.38 5.48
N ILE A 172 6.23 -8.11 5.14
CA ILE A 172 6.75 -8.17 3.76
C ILE A 172 7.06 -9.63 3.43
N GLU A 173 6.37 -10.14 2.41
CA GLU A 173 6.61 -11.40 1.77
C GLU A 173 7.03 -11.16 0.32
N ILE A 174 8.20 -11.65 -0.08
CA ILE A 174 8.65 -11.58 -1.48
C ILE A 174 7.98 -12.72 -2.23
N LEU A 175 7.27 -12.39 -3.31
CA LEU A 175 6.61 -13.37 -4.17
C LEU A 175 7.56 -13.75 -5.31
N GLU A 176 7.93 -15.04 -5.37
CA GLU A 176 8.76 -15.57 -6.45
C GLU A 176 7.97 -15.67 -7.77
N GLU A 177 6.66 -15.84 -7.67
CA GLU A 177 5.74 -15.95 -8.80
C GLU A 177 4.70 -14.83 -8.80
N ARG A 178 4.26 -14.44 -10.00
CA ARG A 178 3.18 -13.47 -10.19
C ARG A 178 1.82 -14.10 -9.92
N ARG A 179 1.53 -14.36 -8.65
CA ARG A 179 0.24 -14.89 -8.21
C ARG A 179 -0.48 -13.87 -7.34
N GLN A 180 -1.67 -13.47 -7.78
CA GLN A 180 -2.53 -12.54 -7.04
C GLN A 180 -3.33 -13.31 -5.96
N ASP A 181 -2.64 -13.72 -4.91
CA ASP A 181 -3.23 -14.34 -3.72
C ASP A 181 -3.30 -13.32 -2.59
N TYR A 182 -4.51 -12.88 -2.28
CA TYR A 182 -4.78 -11.90 -1.23
C TYR A 182 -5.19 -12.54 0.11
N GLY A 183 -5.08 -13.85 0.26
CA GLY A 183 -5.32 -14.55 1.52
C GLY A 183 -4.28 -14.16 2.58
N VAL A 184 -4.71 -13.99 3.83
CA VAL A 184 -3.81 -13.78 4.97
C VAL A 184 -3.69 -15.08 5.75
N ALA A 185 -2.47 -15.60 5.87
CA ALA A 185 -2.22 -16.84 6.59
C ALA A 185 -2.28 -16.61 8.11
N GLU A 186 -3.16 -17.36 8.80
CA GLU A 186 -3.27 -17.29 10.27
C GLU A 186 -1.95 -17.63 11.00
N GLY A 187 -1.09 -18.42 10.38
CA GLY A 187 0.24 -18.75 10.92
C GLY A 187 1.18 -17.54 11.11
N HIS A 188 0.89 -16.39 10.51
CA HIS A 188 1.66 -15.16 10.72
C HIS A 188 1.29 -14.43 12.02
N ARG A 189 0.19 -14.79 12.70
CA ARG A 189 -0.31 -14.14 13.92
C ARG A 189 0.75 -13.98 14.99
N ASP A 190 1.51 -15.03 15.27
CA ASP A 190 2.52 -15.03 16.33
C ASP A 190 3.65 -14.04 16.05
N ALA A 191 4.07 -13.90 14.78
CA ALA A 191 5.07 -12.93 14.37
C ALA A 191 4.57 -11.49 14.53
N PHE A 192 3.31 -11.22 14.17
CA PHE A 192 2.66 -9.93 14.36
C PHE A 192 2.54 -9.58 15.84
N PHE A 193 2.08 -10.55 16.65
CA PHE A 193 2.01 -10.37 18.09
C PHE A 193 3.37 -10.06 18.71
N ALA A 194 4.39 -10.88 18.38
CA ALA A 194 5.74 -10.70 18.93
C ALA A 194 6.37 -9.34 18.57
N ALA A 195 6.07 -8.81 17.37
CA ALA A 195 6.51 -7.50 16.98
C ALA A 195 5.75 -6.38 17.71
N ALA A 196 4.42 -6.50 17.83
CA ALA A 196 3.56 -5.45 18.36
C ALA A 196 3.61 -5.36 19.88
N VAL A 197 3.72 -6.46 20.61
CA VAL A 197 3.74 -6.48 22.10
C VAL A 197 4.92 -5.67 22.67
N ARG A 198 5.95 -5.43 21.89
CA ARG A 198 7.10 -4.61 22.27
C ARG A 198 6.70 -3.16 22.55
N TYR A 199 5.71 -2.63 21.82
CA TYR A 199 5.21 -1.26 21.99
C TYR A 199 3.75 -1.19 22.42
N LEU A 200 2.99 -2.30 22.33
CA LEU A 200 1.63 -2.46 22.84
C LEU A 200 1.60 -3.57 23.92
N PRO A 201 2.09 -3.31 25.12
CA PRO A 201 2.26 -4.35 26.15
C PRO A 201 0.96 -4.99 26.63
N ASP A 202 -0.17 -4.31 26.46
CA ASP A 202 -1.51 -4.78 26.85
C ASP A 202 -2.20 -5.63 25.77
N LEU A 203 -1.54 -5.84 24.60
CA LEU A 203 -2.04 -6.70 23.54
C LEU A 203 -1.93 -8.17 23.92
N ALA A 204 -2.91 -8.98 23.58
CA ALA A 204 -2.89 -10.44 23.73
C ALA A 204 -2.94 -11.13 22.34
N PRO A 205 -2.41 -12.35 22.20
CA PRO A 205 -2.45 -13.07 20.91
C PRO A 205 -3.87 -13.22 20.36
N ASP A 206 -4.84 -13.50 21.23
CA ASP A 206 -6.25 -13.67 20.88
C ASP A 206 -6.97 -12.35 20.52
N ASP A 207 -6.29 -11.22 20.65
CA ASP A 207 -6.81 -9.93 20.19
C ASP A 207 -6.66 -9.78 18.67
N LEU A 208 -5.87 -10.65 18.01
CA LEU A 208 -5.52 -10.56 16.59
C LEU A 208 -6.31 -11.56 15.72
N SER A 209 -6.80 -11.08 14.61
CA SER A 209 -7.39 -11.88 13.53
C SER A 209 -6.84 -11.45 12.17
N ALA A 210 -6.68 -12.39 11.25
CA ALA A 210 -6.31 -12.09 9.87
C ALA A 210 -7.31 -11.08 9.27
N ASP A 211 -6.82 -10.08 8.54
CA ASP A 211 -7.65 -9.00 7.98
C ASP A 211 -7.49 -8.95 6.46
N GLN A 212 -6.60 -8.15 5.97
CA GLN A 212 -6.41 -7.90 4.54
C GLN A 212 -4.95 -8.05 4.13
N SER A 213 -4.72 -8.22 2.85
CA SER A 213 -3.39 -8.11 2.26
C SER A 213 -3.41 -7.26 1.00
N GLY A 214 -2.24 -6.77 0.61
CA GLY A 214 -2.02 -6.08 -0.63
C GLY A 214 -0.76 -6.59 -1.32
N ILE A 215 -0.76 -6.57 -2.64
CA ILE A 215 0.40 -6.91 -3.47
C ILE A 215 0.88 -5.64 -4.16
N ARG A 216 2.17 -5.45 -4.14
CA ARG A 216 2.83 -4.32 -4.79
C ARG A 216 4.08 -4.77 -5.54
#